data_110a49b2d7c73a74e4be0be9970e5f72
#
_entry.id   110a49b2d7c73a74e4be0be9970e5f72
#
_cell.length_a   1.000
_cell.length_b   1.000
_cell.length_c   1.000
_cell.angle_alpha   90.00
_cell.angle_beta   90.00
_cell.angle_gamma   90.00
#
_symmetry.space_group_name_H-M   'P 1'
#
loop_
_entity.id
_entity.type
_entity.pdbx_description
1 polymer ?
#
loop_
_entity_poly.entity_id
_entity_poly.type
_entity_poly.pdbx_seq_one_letter_code
_entity_poly.pdbx_strand_id
1 'polypeptide(L)'
;MNENINENIFEEVGDACVKCAKCVPGCTIYRIHKDEATSPRGFLDLMRLNAQNKLQLDTNLKHLLETCFLCTACVEICPFHLPIDTLIEKAREKIAQKHGIAWYKKSYFSLLKNRKKMDRVFSTAHFLAPCIFKQVGDSLEPRAVFKGLLKRFKKSALPPLNQKSFLQKHTEVKPLENPIQKVAVFIGCLSNYHYQQVGESLLYILEKLNIQAIIPNQECCSAPAYFTGDKDTTLF
;
A
#
# COMPACT_ATOMS: atom_id res chain seq x y z
N MET A 1 -2.38 7.40 -23.34
CA MET A 1 -1.13 6.91 -23.96
C MET A 1 -0.97 5.46 -23.52
N ASN A 2 -1.19 4.50 -24.46
CA ASN A 2 -0.88 3.09 -24.21
C ASN A 2 0.64 2.94 -24.29
N GLU A 3 1.35 3.08 -23.17
CA GLU A 3 2.68 2.50 -23.09
C GLU A 3 2.50 0.99 -23.18
N ASN A 4 2.88 0.43 -24.32
CA ASN A 4 2.99 -1.01 -24.48
C ASN A 4 3.86 -1.51 -23.32
N ILE A 5 3.26 -2.27 -22.40
CA ILE A 5 4.00 -2.97 -21.36
C ILE A 5 5.01 -3.79 -22.13
N ASN A 6 6.30 -3.45 -21.99
CA ASN A 6 7.36 -4.18 -22.68
C ASN A 6 7.33 -5.63 -22.15
N GLU A 7 6.67 -6.52 -22.88
CA GLU A 7 6.48 -7.93 -22.49
C GLU A 7 7.80 -8.66 -22.33
N ASN A 8 8.85 -8.18 -23.03
CA ASN A 8 10.19 -8.73 -22.91
C ASN A 8 10.75 -8.70 -21.47
N ILE A 9 10.33 -7.75 -20.63
CA ILE A 9 10.84 -7.68 -19.26
C ILE A 9 10.55 -8.97 -18.46
N PHE A 10 9.42 -9.64 -18.68
CA PHE A 10 9.08 -10.87 -17.98
C PHE A 10 9.98 -12.03 -18.37
N GLU A 11 10.37 -12.11 -19.65
CA GLU A 11 11.32 -13.08 -20.14
C GLU A 11 12.74 -12.74 -19.72
N GLU A 12 13.18 -11.50 -19.95
CA GLU A 12 14.53 -11.04 -19.61
C GLU A 12 14.85 -11.25 -18.11
N VAL A 13 13.98 -10.82 -17.20
CA VAL A 13 14.20 -10.97 -15.75
C VAL A 13 14.04 -12.43 -15.33
N GLY A 14 13.11 -13.17 -15.93
CA GLY A 14 12.91 -14.59 -15.66
C GLY A 14 14.10 -15.44 -16.09
N ASP A 15 14.71 -15.16 -17.24
CA ASP A 15 15.89 -15.87 -17.78
C ASP A 15 17.18 -15.47 -17.04
N ALA A 16 17.28 -14.23 -16.57
CA ALA A 16 18.41 -13.79 -15.73
C ALA A 16 18.43 -14.46 -14.34
N CYS A 17 17.35 -15.09 -13.92
CA CYS A 17 17.27 -15.76 -12.63
C CYS A 17 17.98 -17.12 -12.65
N VAL A 18 19.13 -17.22 -11.97
CA VAL A 18 19.92 -18.49 -11.82
C VAL A 18 19.30 -19.47 -10.82
N LYS A 19 18.13 -19.20 -10.29
CA LYS A 19 17.34 -20.07 -9.38
C LYS A 19 18.09 -20.50 -8.09
N CYS A 20 19.04 -19.71 -7.61
CA CYS A 20 19.86 -19.98 -6.42
C CYS A 20 19.08 -20.05 -5.10
N ALA A 21 17.80 -19.66 -5.10
CA ALA A 21 16.86 -19.67 -3.98
C ALA A 21 17.20 -18.76 -2.79
N LYS A 22 18.20 -17.88 -2.85
CA LYS A 22 18.54 -16.97 -1.74
C LYS A 22 17.39 -16.05 -1.33
N CYS A 23 16.51 -15.66 -2.27
CA CYS A 23 15.35 -14.82 -2.00
C CYS A 23 14.22 -15.56 -1.24
N VAL A 24 14.19 -16.89 -1.27
CA VAL A 24 13.09 -17.71 -0.73
C VAL A 24 12.97 -17.59 0.80
N PRO A 25 14.04 -17.77 1.60
CA PRO A 25 13.96 -17.63 3.06
C PRO A 25 13.56 -16.22 3.53
N GLY A 26 13.89 -15.19 2.75
CA GLY A 26 13.55 -13.80 3.04
C GLY A 26 12.09 -13.42 2.72
N CYS A 27 11.37 -14.27 1.98
CA CYS A 27 10.01 -13.97 1.57
C CYS A 27 8.99 -14.33 2.67
N THR A 28 8.28 -13.32 3.18
CA THR A 28 7.22 -13.50 4.18
C THR A 28 6.08 -14.38 3.65
N ILE A 29 5.70 -14.21 2.38
CA ILE A 29 4.62 -14.98 1.75
C ILE A 29 4.98 -16.45 1.67
N TYR A 30 6.18 -16.75 1.17
CA TYR A 30 6.66 -18.13 1.14
C TYR A 30 6.72 -18.76 2.55
N ARG A 31 7.15 -18.00 3.57
CA ARG A 31 7.19 -18.51 4.95
C ARG A 31 5.82 -18.92 5.50
N ILE A 32 4.75 -18.24 5.03
CA ILE A 32 3.36 -18.54 5.41
C ILE A 32 2.81 -19.73 4.62
N HIS A 33 2.93 -19.71 3.30
CA HIS A 33 2.30 -20.68 2.41
C HIS A 33 3.13 -21.95 2.21
N LYS A 34 4.46 -21.86 2.32
CA LYS A 34 5.40 -22.97 2.05
C LYS A 34 5.26 -23.56 0.65
N ASP A 35 4.77 -22.75 -0.29
CA ASP A 35 4.52 -23.13 -1.68
C ASP A 35 5.46 -22.35 -2.60
N GLU A 36 6.15 -23.08 -3.49
CA GLU A 36 7.09 -22.49 -4.44
C GLU A 36 6.42 -21.49 -5.37
N ALA A 37 5.17 -21.71 -5.77
CA ALA A 37 4.42 -20.80 -6.61
C ALA A 37 4.22 -19.40 -5.98
N THR A 38 4.32 -19.31 -4.65
CA THR A 38 4.26 -18.04 -3.90
C THR A 38 5.64 -17.53 -3.48
N SER A 39 6.71 -18.13 -3.98
CA SER A 39 8.09 -17.66 -3.77
C SER A 39 8.47 -16.56 -4.77
N PRO A 40 9.46 -15.70 -4.46
CA PRO A 40 9.90 -14.68 -5.41
C PRO A 40 10.38 -15.26 -6.75
N ARG A 41 11.13 -16.34 -6.73
CA ARG A 41 11.56 -17.02 -7.97
C ARG A 41 10.40 -17.74 -8.67
N GLY A 42 9.41 -18.23 -7.93
CA GLY A 42 8.18 -18.78 -8.48
C GLY A 42 7.38 -17.75 -9.24
N PHE A 43 7.27 -16.52 -8.71
CA PHE A 43 6.64 -15.41 -9.43
C PHE A 43 7.36 -15.08 -10.73
N LEU A 44 8.70 -15.08 -10.76
CA LEU A 44 9.47 -14.89 -11.98
C LEU A 44 9.15 -15.97 -13.02
N ASP A 45 9.17 -17.26 -12.63
CA ASP A 45 8.87 -18.37 -13.53
C ASP A 45 7.44 -18.31 -14.06
N LEU A 46 6.46 -18.04 -13.22
CA LEU A 46 5.05 -17.92 -13.62
C LEU A 46 4.84 -16.81 -14.64
N MET A 47 5.45 -15.64 -14.42
CA MET A 47 5.34 -14.51 -15.34
C MET A 47 6.09 -14.75 -16.64
N ARG A 48 7.26 -15.39 -16.60
CA ARG A 48 7.97 -15.82 -17.81
C ARG A 48 7.14 -16.80 -18.64
N LEU A 49 6.55 -17.82 -18.01
CA LEU A 49 5.67 -18.77 -18.70
C LEU A 49 4.43 -18.10 -19.28
N ASN A 50 3.90 -17.08 -18.59
CA ASN A 50 2.79 -16.29 -19.11
C ASN A 50 3.21 -15.48 -20.35
N ALA A 51 4.37 -14.83 -20.33
CA ALA A 51 4.90 -14.09 -21.48
C ALA A 51 5.11 -15.00 -22.70
N GLN A 52 5.58 -16.23 -22.47
CA GLN A 52 5.75 -17.27 -23.50
C GLN A 52 4.43 -17.92 -23.97
N ASN A 53 3.28 -17.45 -23.53
CA ASN A 53 1.96 -18.03 -23.80
C ASN A 53 1.81 -19.51 -23.38
N LYS A 54 2.68 -20.01 -22.50
CA LYS A 54 2.61 -21.37 -21.92
C LYS A 54 1.70 -21.47 -20.70
N LEU A 55 1.42 -20.31 -20.07
CA LEU A 55 0.54 -20.19 -18.92
C LEU A 55 -0.43 -19.03 -19.14
N GLN A 56 -1.73 -19.27 -18.96
CA GLN A 56 -2.72 -18.22 -19.07
C GLN A 56 -2.80 -17.38 -17.81
N LEU A 57 -2.99 -16.07 -17.96
CA LEU A 57 -3.27 -15.17 -16.85
C LEU A 57 -4.74 -15.36 -16.42
N ASP A 58 -5.01 -16.47 -15.74
CA ASP A 58 -6.32 -16.84 -15.22
C ASP A 58 -6.53 -16.30 -13.78
N THR A 59 -7.64 -16.67 -13.17
CA THR A 59 -7.99 -16.25 -11.81
C THR A 59 -7.02 -16.82 -10.76
N ASN A 60 -6.44 -18.01 -11.00
CA ASN A 60 -5.50 -18.64 -10.07
C ASN A 60 -4.16 -17.90 -10.09
N LEU A 61 -3.61 -17.65 -11.28
CA LEU A 61 -2.38 -16.88 -11.43
C LEU A 61 -2.53 -15.46 -10.88
N LYS A 62 -3.67 -14.81 -11.14
CA LYS A 62 -4.02 -13.53 -10.51
C LYS A 62 -3.94 -13.63 -8.99
N HIS A 63 -4.55 -14.66 -8.40
CA HIS A 63 -4.59 -14.81 -6.94
C HIS A 63 -3.19 -15.00 -6.34
N LEU A 64 -2.36 -15.81 -6.99
CA LEU A 64 -0.96 -16.01 -6.59
C LEU A 64 -0.17 -14.69 -6.60
N LEU A 65 -0.22 -13.93 -7.69
CA LEU A 65 0.51 -12.67 -7.84
C LEU A 65 0.01 -11.57 -6.90
N GLU A 66 -1.28 -11.57 -6.56
CA GLU A 66 -1.87 -10.64 -5.59
C GLU A 66 -1.45 -10.93 -4.14
N THR A 67 -0.90 -12.11 -3.82
CA THR A 67 -0.41 -12.43 -2.46
C THR A 67 0.87 -11.67 -2.11
N CYS A 68 1.67 -11.25 -3.07
CA CYS A 68 2.92 -10.52 -2.82
C CYS A 68 2.67 -9.20 -2.09
N PHE A 69 3.43 -8.91 -1.03
CA PHE A 69 3.32 -7.65 -0.28
C PHE A 69 4.14 -6.49 -0.88
N LEU A 70 4.91 -6.74 -1.95
CA LEU A 70 5.82 -5.73 -2.52
C LEU A 70 6.77 -5.13 -1.47
N CYS A 71 7.25 -5.96 -0.55
CA CYS A 71 8.15 -5.54 0.53
C CYS A 71 9.62 -5.36 0.09
N THR A 72 9.94 -5.63 -1.17
CA THR A 72 11.25 -5.52 -1.82
C THR A 72 12.39 -6.38 -1.25
N ALA A 73 12.19 -7.11 -0.15
CA ALA A 73 13.21 -7.93 0.49
C ALA A 73 13.90 -8.93 -0.46
N CYS A 74 13.17 -9.45 -1.45
CA CYS A 74 13.71 -10.38 -2.44
C CYS A 74 14.68 -9.69 -3.43
N VAL A 75 14.51 -8.40 -3.70
CA VAL A 75 15.40 -7.59 -4.55
C VAL A 75 16.73 -7.36 -3.82
N GLU A 76 16.67 -6.95 -2.56
CA GLU A 76 17.85 -6.69 -1.72
C GLU A 76 18.70 -7.95 -1.47
N ILE A 77 18.04 -9.09 -1.28
CA ILE A 77 18.73 -10.37 -1.02
C ILE A 77 19.29 -10.97 -2.32
N CYS A 78 18.77 -10.57 -3.48
CA CYS A 78 19.16 -11.13 -4.78
C CYS A 78 20.60 -10.70 -5.13
N PRO A 79 21.56 -11.63 -5.36
CA PRO A 79 22.92 -11.28 -5.74
C PRO A 79 23.00 -10.60 -7.13
N PHE A 80 21.96 -10.70 -7.94
CA PHE A 80 21.85 -10.06 -9.25
C PHE A 80 20.93 -8.83 -9.22
N HIS A 81 20.41 -8.45 -8.07
CA HIS A 81 19.48 -7.33 -7.88
C HIS A 81 18.33 -7.30 -8.92
N LEU A 82 17.78 -8.48 -9.21
CA LEU A 82 16.69 -8.58 -10.18
C LEU A 82 15.47 -7.77 -9.70
N PRO A 83 14.85 -6.96 -10.57
CA PRO A 83 13.74 -6.08 -10.22
C PRO A 83 12.40 -6.86 -10.10
N ILE A 84 12.34 -7.75 -9.11
CA ILE A 84 11.17 -8.63 -8.88
C ILE A 84 9.94 -7.82 -8.49
N ASP A 85 10.12 -6.74 -7.75
CA ASP A 85 9.08 -5.78 -7.38
C ASP A 85 8.44 -5.14 -8.60
N THR A 86 9.25 -4.56 -9.48
CA THR A 86 8.81 -3.96 -10.76
C THR A 86 8.07 -4.98 -11.63
N LEU A 87 8.56 -6.23 -11.65
CA LEU A 87 7.90 -7.30 -12.39
C LEU A 87 6.50 -7.60 -11.82
N ILE A 88 6.36 -7.69 -10.51
CA ILE A 88 5.06 -7.90 -9.85
C ILE A 88 4.12 -6.71 -10.09
N GLU A 89 4.61 -5.48 -10.07
CA GLU A 89 3.81 -4.29 -10.36
C GLU A 89 3.26 -4.33 -11.78
N LYS A 90 4.10 -4.64 -12.78
CA LYS A 90 3.67 -4.82 -14.18
C LYS A 90 2.71 -5.99 -14.35
N ALA A 91 2.93 -7.09 -13.62
CA ALA A 91 2.00 -8.22 -13.62
C ALA A 91 0.61 -7.83 -13.09
N ARG A 92 0.56 -7.04 -12.01
CA ARG A 92 -0.70 -6.52 -11.47
C ARG A 92 -1.39 -5.53 -12.40
N GLU A 93 -0.64 -4.75 -13.14
CA GLU A 93 -1.20 -3.91 -14.19
C GLU A 93 -1.87 -4.74 -15.30
N LYS A 94 -1.20 -5.78 -15.81
CA LYS A 94 -1.81 -6.74 -16.75
C LYS A 94 -3.07 -7.40 -16.18
N ILE A 95 -3.04 -7.78 -14.89
CA ILE A 95 -4.20 -8.33 -14.20
C ILE A 95 -5.34 -7.31 -14.16
N ALA A 96 -5.07 -6.05 -13.82
CA ALA A 96 -6.06 -4.99 -13.76
C ALA A 96 -6.68 -4.71 -15.14
N GLN A 97 -5.87 -4.74 -16.20
CA GLN A 97 -6.34 -4.60 -17.58
C GLN A 97 -7.23 -5.78 -18.01
N LYS A 98 -6.82 -7.02 -17.74
CA LYS A 98 -7.53 -8.23 -18.17
C LYS A 98 -8.79 -8.53 -17.37
N HIS A 99 -8.70 -8.47 -16.04
CA HIS A 99 -9.78 -8.87 -15.11
C HIS A 99 -10.57 -7.68 -14.58
N GLY A 100 -10.09 -6.46 -14.83
CA GLY A 100 -10.66 -5.25 -14.25
C GLY A 100 -10.34 -5.10 -12.76
N ILE A 101 -10.67 -3.94 -12.22
CA ILE A 101 -10.54 -3.61 -10.80
C ILE A 101 -11.93 -3.66 -10.17
N ALA A 102 -12.04 -4.33 -9.02
CA ALA A 102 -13.30 -4.46 -8.31
C ALA A 102 -13.92 -3.07 -8.00
N TRP A 103 -15.23 -2.94 -8.17
CA TRP A 103 -15.95 -1.67 -8.05
C TRP A 103 -15.72 -0.95 -6.72
N TYR A 104 -15.64 -1.69 -5.61
CA TYR A 104 -15.38 -1.11 -4.28
C TYR A 104 -13.96 -0.54 -4.15
N LYS A 105 -12.96 -1.14 -4.83
CA LYS A 105 -11.59 -0.60 -4.91
C LYS A 105 -11.61 0.70 -5.72
N LYS A 106 -12.28 0.73 -6.88
CA LYS A 106 -12.43 1.95 -7.69
C LYS A 106 -13.10 3.09 -6.91
N SER A 107 -14.16 2.79 -6.17
CA SER A 107 -14.82 3.77 -5.30
C SER A 107 -13.87 4.32 -4.23
N TYR A 108 -13.11 3.44 -3.57
CA TYR A 108 -12.09 3.84 -2.60
C TYR A 108 -10.99 4.69 -3.25
N PHE A 109 -10.48 4.29 -4.41
CA PHE A 109 -9.44 5.04 -5.13
C PHE A 109 -9.93 6.41 -5.58
N SER A 110 -11.19 6.52 -6.01
CA SER A 110 -11.81 7.82 -6.31
C SER A 110 -11.85 8.75 -5.08
N LEU A 111 -12.01 8.18 -3.88
CA LEU A 111 -11.94 8.94 -2.63
C LEU A 111 -10.52 9.48 -2.36
N LEU A 112 -9.47 8.70 -2.69
CA LEU A 112 -8.07 9.09 -2.48
C LEU A 112 -7.69 10.34 -3.28
N LYS A 113 -8.33 10.60 -4.42
CA LYS A 113 -8.07 11.76 -5.29
C LYS A 113 -8.48 13.11 -4.68
N ASN A 114 -9.19 13.12 -3.55
CA ASN A 114 -9.70 14.37 -2.98
C ASN A 114 -9.61 14.38 -1.46
N ARG A 115 -8.64 15.10 -0.94
CA ARG A 115 -8.38 15.22 0.51
C ARG A 115 -9.61 15.72 1.27
N LYS A 116 -10.31 16.71 0.76
CA LYS A 116 -11.51 17.27 1.42
C LYS A 116 -12.65 16.25 1.53
N LYS A 117 -12.79 15.38 0.52
CA LYS A 117 -13.76 14.25 0.58
C LYS A 117 -13.30 13.20 1.59
N MET A 118 -12.02 12.85 1.60
CA MET A 118 -11.46 11.95 2.60
C MET A 118 -11.71 12.44 4.02
N ASP A 119 -11.38 13.70 4.32
CA ASP A 119 -11.56 14.29 5.65
C ASP A 119 -13.02 14.19 6.11
N ARG A 120 -13.98 14.49 5.22
CA ARG A 120 -15.41 14.36 5.53
C ARG A 120 -15.82 12.91 5.79
N VAL A 121 -15.37 11.98 4.96
CA VAL A 121 -15.70 10.55 5.11
C VAL A 121 -15.11 10.00 6.40
N PHE A 122 -13.85 10.29 6.71
CA PHE A 122 -13.21 9.79 7.93
C PHE A 122 -13.79 10.43 9.21
N SER A 123 -14.12 11.73 9.18
CA SER A 123 -14.80 12.40 10.28
C SER A 123 -16.20 11.81 10.53
N THR A 124 -16.96 11.57 9.46
CA THR A 124 -18.28 10.91 9.57
C THR A 124 -18.15 9.48 10.08
N ALA A 125 -17.15 8.74 9.58
CA ALA A 125 -16.86 7.39 10.03
C ALA A 125 -16.46 7.34 11.51
N HIS A 126 -15.68 8.30 12.00
CA HIS A 126 -15.37 8.45 13.43
C HIS A 126 -16.64 8.59 14.27
N PHE A 127 -17.57 9.46 13.85
CA PHE A 127 -18.82 9.70 14.56
C PHE A 127 -19.74 8.47 14.58
N LEU A 128 -19.76 7.70 13.50
CA LEU A 128 -20.56 6.48 13.39
C LEU A 128 -19.85 5.22 13.93
N ALA A 129 -18.54 5.26 14.10
CA ALA A 129 -17.77 4.10 14.55
C ALA A 129 -18.26 3.50 15.88
N PRO A 130 -18.64 4.28 16.93
CA PRO A 130 -19.16 3.73 18.17
C PRO A 130 -20.45 2.91 18.02
N CYS A 131 -21.25 3.16 16.96
CA CYS A 131 -22.45 2.39 16.69
C CYS A 131 -22.14 0.98 16.17
N ILE A 132 -21.06 0.85 15.38
CA ILE A 132 -20.70 -0.39 14.68
C ILE A 132 -19.58 -1.14 15.44
N PHE A 133 -18.67 -0.44 16.04
CA PHE A 133 -17.47 -0.97 16.69
C PHE A 133 -17.49 -0.68 18.20
N LYS A 134 -16.83 -1.58 18.94
CA LYS A 134 -16.50 -1.40 20.35
C LYS A 134 -15.01 -1.13 20.44
N GLN A 135 -14.63 -0.14 21.25
CA GLN A 135 -13.22 0.09 21.55
C GLN A 135 -12.73 -0.95 22.56
N VAL A 136 -11.61 -1.60 22.26
CA VAL A 136 -10.94 -2.56 23.10
C VAL A 136 -9.45 -2.18 23.13
N GLY A 137 -9.01 -1.52 24.19
CA GLY A 137 -7.68 -0.90 24.25
C GLY A 137 -7.50 0.12 23.10
N ASP A 138 -6.42 -0.03 22.34
CA ASP A 138 -6.07 0.83 21.21
C ASP A 138 -6.67 0.36 19.86
N SER A 139 -7.66 -0.54 19.87
CA SER A 139 -8.25 -1.08 18.67
C SER A 139 -9.77 -1.03 18.67
N LEU A 140 -10.36 -1.11 17.47
CA LEU A 140 -11.79 -1.19 17.24
C LEU A 140 -12.17 -2.61 16.84
N GLU A 141 -13.10 -3.23 17.59
CA GLU A 141 -13.67 -4.53 17.29
C GLU A 141 -15.14 -4.41 16.89
N PRO A 142 -15.63 -5.20 15.91
CA PRO A 142 -17.04 -5.19 15.55
C PRO A 142 -17.94 -5.61 16.73
N ARG A 143 -19.02 -4.87 16.96
CA ARG A 143 -20.06 -5.25 17.96
C ARG A 143 -20.71 -6.57 17.57
N ALA A 144 -21.23 -7.30 18.55
CA ALA A 144 -21.81 -8.62 18.38
C ALA A 144 -22.90 -8.69 17.28
N VAL A 145 -23.76 -7.65 17.19
CA VAL A 145 -24.83 -7.52 16.20
C VAL A 145 -24.27 -7.49 14.76
N PHE A 146 -23.10 -6.92 14.56
CA PHE A 146 -22.48 -6.79 13.23
C PHE A 146 -21.46 -7.88 12.91
N LYS A 147 -21.15 -8.78 13.87
CA LYS A 147 -20.15 -9.86 13.67
C LYS A 147 -20.48 -10.78 12.49
N GLY A 148 -21.76 -10.98 12.19
CA GLY A 148 -22.22 -11.78 11.05
C GLY A 148 -21.92 -11.10 9.72
N LEU A 149 -22.27 -9.82 9.60
CA LEU A 149 -22.07 -9.00 8.41
C LEU A 149 -20.58 -8.70 8.17
N LEU A 150 -19.82 -8.53 9.25
CA LEU A 150 -18.42 -8.17 9.24
C LEU A 150 -17.49 -9.39 9.50
N LYS A 151 -17.89 -10.57 9.05
CA LYS A 151 -17.09 -11.82 9.23
C LYS A 151 -15.61 -11.66 8.87
N ARG A 152 -15.31 -10.85 7.86
CA ARG A 152 -13.96 -10.57 7.38
C ARG A 152 -13.10 -9.80 8.39
N PHE A 153 -13.72 -9.02 9.28
CA PHE A 153 -13.07 -8.23 10.32
C PHE A 153 -12.96 -8.93 11.67
N LYS A 154 -13.45 -10.18 11.78
CA LYS A 154 -13.47 -10.94 13.06
C LYS A 154 -12.09 -11.12 13.71
N LYS A 155 -11.01 -11.05 12.93
CA LYS A 155 -9.62 -11.26 13.39
C LYS A 155 -8.72 -10.03 13.21
N SER A 156 -9.26 -8.92 12.70
CA SER A 156 -8.47 -7.73 12.42
C SER A 156 -8.83 -6.65 13.42
N ALA A 157 -7.87 -6.27 14.25
CA ALA A 157 -7.95 -5.07 15.06
C ALA A 157 -7.82 -3.85 14.12
N LEU A 158 -8.84 -3.01 14.07
CA LEU A 158 -8.79 -1.75 13.32
C LEU A 158 -8.26 -0.66 14.25
N PRO A 159 -7.33 0.19 13.78
CA PRO A 159 -6.89 1.33 14.55
C PRO A 159 -8.04 2.33 14.73
N PRO A 160 -8.09 3.06 15.86
CA PRO A 160 -9.11 4.07 16.10
C PRO A 160 -9.03 5.18 15.05
N LEU A 161 -10.18 5.75 14.72
CA LEU A 161 -10.28 6.93 13.86
C LEU A 161 -10.23 8.19 14.72
N ASN A 162 -9.46 9.18 14.31
CA ASN A 162 -9.47 10.50 14.94
C ASN A 162 -10.58 11.39 14.34
N GLN A 163 -11.18 12.24 15.15
CA GLN A 163 -12.24 13.15 14.72
C GLN A 163 -11.75 14.16 13.66
N LYS A 164 -10.57 14.75 13.92
CA LYS A 164 -9.90 15.65 12.97
C LYS A 164 -8.63 14.97 12.47
N SER A 165 -8.34 15.13 11.19
CA SER A 165 -7.07 14.64 10.63
C SER A 165 -5.88 15.44 11.17
N PHE A 166 -4.68 14.87 11.10
CA PHE A 166 -3.45 15.57 11.48
C PHE A 166 -3.29 16.87 10.69
N LEU A 167 -3.53 16.83 9.38
CA LEU A 167 -3.44 18.03 8.53
C LEU A 167 -4.48 19.10 8.88
N GLN A 168 -5.67 18.73 9.39
CA GLN A 168 -6.64 19.68 9.89
C GLN A 168 -6.24 20.33 11.22
N LYS A 169 -5.46 19.63 12.04
CA LYS A 169 -4.94 20.15 13.32
C LYS A 169 -3.71 21.05 13.11
N HIS A 170 -2.89 20.72 12.13
CA HIS A 170 -1.58 21.32 11.88
C HIS A 170 -1.56 22.03 10.52
N THR A 171 -2.55 22.91 10.26
CA THR A 171 -2.59 23.75 9.06
C THR A 171 -1.44 24.73 8.99
N GLU A 172 -0.97 25.17 10.15
CA GLU A 172 0.15 26.10 10.31
C GLU A 172 1.09 25.55 11.39
N VAL A 173 2.35 25.41 11.07
CA VAL A 173 3.41 25.10 12.03
C VAL A 173 4.01 26.40 12.51
N LYS A 174 4.18 26.56 13.82
CA LYS A 174 4.78 27.77 14.40
C LYS A 174 6.16 28.02 13.77
N PRO A 175 6.42 29.26 13.30
CA PRO A 175 7.74 29.60 12.78
C PRO A 175 8.78 29.58 13.90
N LEU A 176 9.94 29.01 13.62
CA LEU A 176 11.09 29.04 14.52
C LEU A 176 11.93 30.29 14.25
N GLU A 177 12.51 30.84 15.32
CA GLU A 177 13.50 31.90 15.20
C GLU A 177 14.83 31.32 14.71
N ASN A 178 15.34 31.79 13.58
CA ASN A 178 16.62 31.37 12.99
C ASN A 178 16.79 29.84 12.85
N PRO A 179 15.93 29.14 12.13
CA PRO A 179 16.07 27.69 11.94
C PRO A 179 17.33 27.35 11.15
N ILE A 180 17.99 26.25 11.56
CA ILE A 180 19.19 25.73 10.85
C ILE A 180 18.82 25.30 9.44
N GLN A 181 17.62 24.70 9.27
CA GLN A 181 17.15 24.15 8.00
C GLN A 181 15.62 24.18 7.95
N LYS A 182 15.07 24.14 6.73
CA LYS A 182 13.63 23.96 6.48
C LYS A 182 13.40 22.63 5.78
N VAL A 183 12.42 21.83 6.26
CA VAL A 183 12.06 20.54 5.69
C VAL A 183 10.58 20.47 5.42
N ALA A 184 10.19 19.92 4.26
CA ALA A 184 8.80 19.63 3.96
C ALA A 184 8.42 18.28 4.56
N VAL A 185 7.28 18.22 5.26
CA VAL A 185 6.77 17.01 5.90
C VAL A 185 5.58 16.48 5.11
N PHE A 186 5.72 15.28 4.54
CA PHE A 186 4.62 14.55 3.91
C PHE A 186 4.02 13.56 4.91
N ILE A 187 2.72 13.72 5.22
CA ILE A 187 1.97 12.84 6.11
C ILE A 187 1.13 11.85 5.31
N GLY A 188 1.48 10.58 5.38
CA GLY A 188 0.69 9.51 4.78
C GLY A 188 -0.67 9.32 5.45
N CYS A 189 -1.59 8.65 4.77
CA CYS A 189 -2.98 8.50 5.23
C CYS A 189 -3.10 7.86 6.62
N LEU A 190 -2.28 6.86 6.95
CA LEU A 190 -2.31 6.22 8.27
C LEU A 190 -1.95 7.19 9.40
N SER A 191 -0.88 7.97 9.24
CA SER A 191 -0.48 8.98 10.23
C SER A 191 -1.46 10.15 10.26
N ASN A 192 -2.12 10.47 9.14
CA ASN A 192 -3.08 11.56 9.09
C ASN A 192 -4.39 11.24 9.84
N TYR A 193 -4.91 10.00 9.72
CA TYR A 193 -6.24 9.67 10.24
C TYR A 193 -6.22 8.77 11.48
N HIS A 194 -5.19 7.95 11.68
CA HIS A 194 -5.13 6.96 12.75
C HIS A 194 -3.99 7.23 13.74
N TYR A 195 -2.75 7.28 13.27
CA TYR A 195 -1.56 7.34 14.12
C TYR A 195 -0.95 8.76 14.15
N GLN A 196 -1.77 9.76 14.55
CA GLN A 196 -1.35 11.17 14.52
C GLN A 196 -0.12 11.44 15.41
N GLN A 197 0.03 10.67 16.49
CA GLN A 197 1.19 10.76 17.37
C GLN A 197 2.53 10.58 16.63
N VAL A 198 2.55 9.87 15.50
CA VAL A 198 3.76 9.74 14.67
C VAL A 198 4.14 11.09 14.05
N GLY A 199 3.18 11.80 13.49
CA GLY A 199 3.39 13.14 12.95
C GLY A 199 3.71 14.17 14.04
N GLU A 200 3.00 14.12 15.16
CA GLU A 200 3.22 15.00 16.31
C GLU A 200 4.63 14.82 16.89
N SER A 201 5.08 13.56 17.03
CA SER A 201 6.44 13.26 17.49
C SER A 201 7.50 13.75 16.50
N LEU A 202 7.25 13.62 15.19
CA LEU A 202 8.16 14.14 14.17
C LEU A 202 8.28 15.66 14.27
N LEU A 203 7.16 16.39 14.39
CA LEU A 203 7.19 17.85 14.55
C LEU A 203 7.94 18.26 15.81
N TYR A 204 7.72 17.55 16.93
CA TYR A 204 8.44 17.79 18.18
C TYR A 204 9.96 17.60 18.04
N ILE A 205 10.38 16.52 17.36
CA ILE A 205 11.82 16.26 17.13
C ILE A 205 12.44 17.36 16.26
N LEU A 206 11.75 17.75 15.18
CA LEU A 206 12.24 18.82 14.29
C LEU A 206 12.38 20.15 15.04
N GLU A 207 11.41 20.49 15.88
CA GLU A 207 11.47 21.69 16.74
C GLU A 207 12.69 21.65 17.67
N LYS A 208 12.94 20.53 18.35
CA LYS A 208 14.09 20.35 19.24
C LYS A 208 15.43 20.43 18.52
N LEU A 209 15.49 20.04 17.27
CA LEU A 209 16.68 20.15 16.42
C LEU A 209 16.82 21.53 15.75
N ASN A 210 15.95 22.49 16.07
CA ASN A 210 15.87 23.80 15.43
C ASN A 210 15.72 23.72 13.90
N ILE A 211 14.93 22.73 13.42
CA ILE A 211 14.60 22.53 12.00
C ILE A 211 13.16 22.96 11.78
N GLN A 212 12.94 23.94 10.89
CA GLN A 212 11.60 24.41 10.56
C GLN A 212 10.85 23.37 9.72
N ALA A 213 9.81 22.79 10.28
CA ALA A 213 8.88 21.96 9.52
C ALA A 213 7.95 22.82 8.65
N ILE A 214 7.72 22.42 7.41
CA ILE A 214 6.73 22.98 6.50
C ILE A 214 5.77 21.84 6.14
N ILE A 215 4.48 22.04 6.33
CA ILE A 215 3.44 21.10 5.91
C ILE A 215 2.80 21.70 4.64
N PRO A 216 3.25 21.25 3.44
CA PRO A 216 2.67 21.71 2.18
C PRO A 216 1.24 21.21 2.02
N ASN A 217 0.47 21.85 1.14
CA ASN A 217 -0.77 21.27 0.67
C ASN A 217 -0.45 19.94 -0.04
N GLN A 218 -1.08 18.85 0.39
CA GLN A 218 -0.72 17.50 -0.04
C GLN A 218 -1.96 16.62 -0.18
N GLU A 219 -1.96 15.83 -1.22
CA GLU A 219 -2.97 14.80 -1.49
C GLU A 219 -2.48 13.40 -1.06
N CYS A 220 -3.22 12.37 -1.39
CA CYS A 220 -2.81 11.00 -1.12
C CYS A 220 -1.67 10.58 -2.06
N CYS A 221 -0.72 9.77 -1.60
CA CYS A 221 0.34 9.19 -2.44
C CYS A 221 -0.16 8.11 -3.43
N SER A 222 -1.45 7.76 -3.38
CA SER A 222 -2.09 6.76 -4.23
C SER A 222 -1.48 5.33 -4.22
N ALA A 223 -0.59 5.03 -3.27
CA ALA A 223 0.05 3.72 -3.16
C ALA A 223 -0.92 2.51 -3.24
N PRO A 224 -2.13 2.52 -2.62
CA PRO A 224 -3.06 1.41 -2.76
C PRO A 224 -3.55 1.20 -4.21
N ALA A 225 -3.70 2.27 -4.98
CA ALA A 225 -4.06 2.20 -6.39
C ALA A 225 -2.89 1.66 -7.21
N TYR A 226 -1.70 2.21 -7.00
CA TYR A 226 -0.46 1.76 -7.64
C TYR A 226 -0.22 0.27 -7.42
N PHE A 227 -0.23 -0.19 -6.18
CA PHE A 227 -0.04 -1.62 -5.85
C PHE A 227 -1.18 -2.54 -6.31
N THR A 228 -2.30 -1.99 -6.77
CA THR A 228 -3.39 -2.76 -7.38
C THR A 228 -3.25 -2.82 -8.91
N GLY A 229 -2.36 -2.02 -9.51
CA GLY A 229 -2.17 -1.88 -10.95
C GLY A 229 -3.10 -0.84 -11.59
N ASP A 230 -3.69 0.06 -10.79
CA ASP A 230 -4.53 1.16 -11.28
C ASP A 230 -3.65 2.39 -11.60
N LYS A 231 -3.05 2.39 -12.78
CA LYS A 231 -2.23 3.51 -13.24
C LYS A 231 -3.01 4.81 -13.39
N ASP A 232 -4.26 4.74 -13.87
CA ASP A 232 -5.09 5.92 -14.12
C ASP A 232 -5.37 6.70 -12.83
N THR A 233 -5.49 5.97 -11.71
CA THR A 233 -5.65 6.61 -10.41
C THR A 233 -4.32 7.06 -9.83
N THR A 234 -3.21 6.44 -10.19
CA THR A 234 -1.89 6.77 -9.63
C THR A 234 -1.29 8.04 -10.25
N LEU A 235 -1.64 8.35 -11.49
CA LEU A 235 -1.09 9.48 -12.27
C LEU A 235 -1.90 10.77 -12.18
N PHE A 236 -2.86 10.89 -11.24
CA PHE A 236 -3.64 12.12 -11.09
C PHE A 236 -2.88 13.21 -10.33
#